data_6e14e935e3abbb72ac64fc736f062fbd
#
_entry.id   6e14e935e3abbb72ac64fc736f062fbd
#
_cell.length_a   1.000
_cell.length_b   1.000
_cell.length_c   1.000
_cell.angle_alpha   90.00
_cell.angle_beta   90.00
_cell.angle_gamma   90.00
#
_symmetry.space_group_name_H-M   'P 1'
#
loop_
_entity.id
_entity.type
_entity.pdbx_description
1 polymer ?
#
loop_
_entity_poly.entity_id
_entity_poly.type
_entity_poly.pdbx_seq_one_letter_code
_entity_poly.pdbx_strand_id
1 'polypeptide(L)'
;MMPITEEVHAFLTANAAAQIQRDDEYLDPADGLLHCKTCHGLRQTVIPAPGGTGFLRPRCLCPCQSAAEKQRKAAEEKRERLERIQRRKAHGLQDRRLYDCTFANDNGKTPGLTAKAKRYVEHWEDAARKNIGLLLFGDVGTGKSFLAGCIANALLEQDVPVLMTNFPTILNRITGLFGSDRADFLASLNAYDLLILDDLGAERGTEYALEQVFAVIDARYRSRKPLIVTTNLTLDTLKHPDDLAHARIYDRILEICAPILFGGENLRVEKANETKTAARNLLLPDNAA
;
A
#
# COMPACT_ATOMS: atom_id res chain seq x y z
N MET A 1 -43.46 8.93 24.39
CA MET A 1 -43.49 7.48 24.13
C MET A 1 -44.79 7.24 23.35
N MET A 2 -44.71 6.98 22.01
CA MET A 2 -45.91 6.69 21.22
C MET A 2 -46.42 5.30 21.60
N PRO A 3 -47.72 5.12 21.81
CA PRO A 3 -48.28 3.79 22.04
C PRO A 3 -48.13 2.94 20.78
N ILE A 4 -47.57 1.72 20.92
CA ILE A 4 -47.53 0.72 19.86
C ILE A 4 -48.96 0.39 19.50
N THR A 5 -49.38 0.59 18.26
CA THR A 5 -50.72 0.31 17.80
C THR A 5 -51.03 -1.19 17.92
N GLU A 6 -52.29 -1.57 18.15
CA GLU A 6 -52.74 -2.96 18.24
C GLU A 6 -52.33 -3.79 17.00
N GLU A 7 -52.23 -3.16 15.85
CA GLU A 7 -51.74 -3.78 14.58
C GLU A 7 -50.29 -4.22 14.66
N VAL A 8 -49.40 -3.42 15.27
CA VAL A 8 -47.99 -3.78 15.46
C VAL A 8 -47.85 -4.91 16.49
N HIS A 9 -48.70 -4.92 17.51
CA HIS A 9 -48.74 -6.00 18.50
C HIS A 9 -49.25 -7.31 17.88
N ALA A 10 -50.28 -7.26 17.04
CA ALA A 10 -50.82 -8.44 16.29
C ALA A 10 -49.78 -8.96 15.27
N PHE A 11 -49.05 -8.08 14.58
CA PHE A 11 -48.00 -8.47 13.64
C PHE A 11 -46.80 -9.13 14.35
N LEU A 12 -46.39 -8.61 15.50
CA LEU A 12 -45.29 -9.19 16.30
C LEU A 12 -45.68 -10.54 16.93
N THR A 13 -46.93 -10.70 17.37
CA THR A 13 -47.42 -11.97 17.93
C THR A 13 -47.69 -13.01 16.84
N ALA A 14 -48.19 -12.62 15.68
CA ALA A 14 -48.38 -13.54 14.52
C ALA A 14 -47.00 -14.02 13.98
N ASN A 15 -46.00 -13.17 13.92
CA ASN A 15 -44.62 -13.56 13.54
C ASN A 15 -43.94 -14.48 14.56
N ALA A 16 -44.28 -14.35 15.84
CA ALA A 16 -43.77 -15.24 16.89
C ALA A 16 -44.37 -16.65 16.79
N ALA A 17 -45.65 -16.74 16.38
CA ALA A 17 -46.36 -18.01 16.20
C ALA A 17 -45.98 -18.74 14.89
N ALA A 18 -45.53 -18.03 13.86
CA ALA A 18 -45.20 -18.57 12.53
C ALA A 18 -43.72 -18.86 12.30
N GLN A 19 -42.92 -19.06 13.33
CA GLN A 19 -41.52 -19.42 13.16
C GLN A 19 -41.39 -20.88 12.70
N ILE A 20 -41.34 -21.05 11.38
CA ILE A 20 -41.08 -22.36 10.75
C ILE A 20 -39.70 -22.84 11.24
N GLN A 21 -39.71 -24.03 11.89
CA GLN A 21 -38.50 -24.75 12.27
C GLN A 21 -37.71 -25.08 11.02
N ARG A 22 -36.40 -24.77 11.03
CA ARG A 22 -35.51 -25.11 9.92
C ARG A 22 -34.97 -26.54 10.10
N ASP A 23 -34.48 -27.14 9.02
CA ASP A 23 -33.96 -28.51 9.02
C ASP A 23 -32.79 -28.73 10.00
N ASP A 24 -32.03 -27.67 10.31
CA ASP A 24 -30.85 -27.66 11.20
C ASP A 24 -31.20 -27.31 12.67
N GLU A 25 -32.52 -27.22 13.00
CA GLU A 25 -33.00 -26.80 14.32
C GLU A 25 -33.93 -27.88 14.92
N TYR A 26 -34.02 -27.89 16.25
CA TYR A 26 -35.03 -28.66 17.00
C TYR A 26 -35.57 -27.82 18.15
N LEU A 27 -36.81 -28.11 18.54
CA LEU A 27 -37.43 -27.51 19.72
C LEU A 27 -37.04 -28.34 20.92
N ASP A 28 -36.35 -27.70 21.89
CA ASP A 28 -35.98 -28.40 23.15
C ASP A 28 -37.20 -28.44 24.10
N PRO A 29 -37.63 -29.60 24.55
CA PRO A 29 -38.75 -29.73 25.45
C PRO A 29 -38.51 -29.11 26.84
N ALA A 30 -37.24 -28.94 27.23
CA ALA A 30 -36.87 -28.45 28.56
C ALA A 30 -37.11 -26.94 28.72
N ASP A 31 -36.89 -26.16 27.67
CA ASP A 31 -37.04 -24.68 27.70
C ASP A 31 -38.01 -24.10 26.68
N GLY A 32 -38.48 -24.94 25.76
CA GLY A 32 -39.43 -24.57 24.70
C GLY A 32 -38.82 -23.61 23.67
N LEU A 33 -37.50 -23.60 23.49
CA LEU A 33 -36.78 -22.77 22.54
C LEU A 33 -36.19 -23.60 21.40
N LEU A 34 -35.88 -22.95 20.30
CA LEU A 34 -35.18 -23.58 19.18
C LEU A 34 -33.68 -23.69 19.48
N HIS A 35 -33.16 -24.89 19.30
CA HIS A 35 -31.74 -25.24 19.43
C HIS A 35 -31.16 -25.75 18.13
N CYS A 36 -29.86 -25.62 17.97
CA CYS A 36 -29.13 -26.12 16.82
C CYS A 36 -28.90 -27.62 16.93
N LYS A 37 -29.20 -28.40 15.89
CA LYS A 37 -28.94 -29.85 15.88
C LYS A 37 -27.45 -30.22 15.97
N THR A 38 -26.55 -29.32 15.54
CA THR A 38 -25.11 -29.60 15.50
C THR A 38 -24.41 -29.31 16.82
N CYS A 39 -24.70 -28.17 17.46
CA CYS A 39 -23.94 -27.71 18.65
C CYS A 39 -24.84 -27.61 19.89
N HIS A 40 -26.13 -27.92 19.77
CA HIS A 40 -27.13 -27.81 20.83
C HIS A 40 -27.27 -26.43 21.46
N GLY A 41 -26.64 -25.41 20.85
CA GLY A 41 -26.72 -24.02 21.30
C GLY A 41 -28.06 -23.39 20.90
N LEU A 42 -28.48 -22.37 21.68
CA LEU A 42 -29.69 -21.61 21.44
C LEU A 42 -29.74 -20.98 20.04
N ARG A 43 -30.87 -21.05 19.38
CA ARG A 43 -31.23 -20.39 18.12
C ARG A 43 -32.28 -19.30 18.31
N GLN A 44 -32.78 -19.18 19.51
CA GLN A 44 -33.72 -18.15 19.93
C GLN A 44 -33.25 -17.56 21.27
N THR A 45 -33.52 -16.28 21.47
CA THR A 45 -33.41 -15.62 22.77
C THR A 45 -34.77 -15.10 23.21
N VAL A 46 -34.97 -14.94 24.50
CA VAL A 46 -36.21 -14.39 25.05
C VAL A 46 -35.97 -12.97 25.48
N ILE A 47 -36.70 -12.02 24.92
CA ILE A 47 -36.63 -10.60 25.29
C ILE A 47 -38.02 -10.08 25.69
N PRO A 48 -38.14 -9.15 26.64
CA PRO A 48 -39.42 -8.51 26.96
C PRO A 48 -40.01 -7.83 25.71
N ALA A 49 -41.30 -7.94 25.51
CA ALA A 49 -42.01 -7.24 24.45
C ALA A 49 -42.00 -5.71 24.71
N PRO A 50 -41.83 -4.88 23.68
CA PRO A 50 -42.01 -3.44 23.83
C PRO A 50 -43.43 -3.12 24.29
N GLY A 51 -43.59 -2.46 25.44
CA GLY A 51 -44.93 -2.18 26.03
C GLY A 51 -45.27 -2.98 27.29
N GLY A 52 -44.40 -3.89 27.73
CA GLY A 52 -44.47 -4.51 29.07
C GLY A 52 -45.39 -5.72 29.21
N THR A 53 -46.05 -6.18 28.14
CA THR A 53 -46.90 -7.36 28.19
C THR A 53 -46.34 -8.45 27.23
N GLY A 54 -45.78 -9.54 27.80
CA GLY A 54 -45.32 -10.69 27.08
C GLY A 54 -43.83 -10.68 26.73
N PHE A 55 -43.41 -11.73 25.99
CA PHE A 55 -42.02 -11.96 25.55
C PHE A 55 -41.95 -12.22 24.06
N LEU A 56 -40.90 -11.71 23.42
CA LEU A 56 -40.55 -12.03 22.05
C LEU A 56 -39.44 -13.08 22.04
N ARG A 57 -39.43 -13.93 21.01
CA ARG A 57 -38.44 -14.99 20.82
C ARG A 57 -37.68 -14.78 19.48
N PRO A 58 -36.90 -13.70 19.34
CA PRO A 58 -36.14 -13.49 18.14
C PRO A 58 -35.08 -14.58 17.95
N ARG A 59 -34.79 -14.89 16.69
CA ARG A 59 -33.71 -15.82 16.34
C ARG A 59 -32.35 -15.22 16.66
N CYS A 60 -31.43 -16.07 17.13
CA CYS A 60 -30.03 -15.73 17.36
C CYS A 60 -29.12 -16.77 16.67
N LEU A 61 -27.87 -16.42 16.46
CA LEU A 61 -26.88 -17.34 15.97
C LEU A 61 -26.40 -18.24 17.11
N CYS A 62 -26.44 -19.56 16.89
CA CYS A 62 -25.81 -20.48 17.82
C CYS A 62 -24.28 -20.37 17.77
N PRO A 63 -23.52 -20.91 18.73
CA PRO A 63 -22.07 -20.82 18.76
C PRO A 63 -21.38 -21.28 17.47
N CYS A 64 -21.84 -22.38 16.85
CA CYS A 64 -21.24 -22.88 15.61
C CYS A 64 -21.50 -21.95 14.41
N GLN A 65 -22.68 -21.36 14.30
CA GLN A 65 -22.97 -20.38 13.26
C GLN A 65 -22.24 -19.06 13.49
N SER A 66 -22.16 -18.61 14.74
CA SER A 66 -21.41 -17.40 15.10
C SER A 66 -19.92 -17.57 14.77
N ALA A 67 -19.35 -18.76 15.02
CA ALA A 67 -17.97 -19.07 14.64
C ALA A 67 -17.79 -19.09 13.11
N ALA A 68 -18.69 -19.75 12.38
CA ALA A 68 -18.64 -19.80 10.91
C ALA A 68 -18.80 -18.41 10.28
N GLU A 69 -19.71 -17.58 10.81
CA GLU A 69 -19.90 -16.19 10.35
C GLU A 69 -18.67 -15.33 10.60
N LYS A 70 -18.02 -15.47 11.77
CA LYS A 70 -16.76 -14.78 12.08
C LYS A 70 -15.64 -15.20 11.11
N GLN A 71 -15.52 -16.50 10.82
CA GLN A 71 -14.55 -17.01 9.87
C GLN A 71 -14.81 -16.50 8.45
N ARG A 72 -16.07 -16.47 8.01
CA ARG A 72 -16.46 -15.96 6.70
C ARG A 72 -16.12 -14.47 6.56
N LYS A 73 -16.48 -13.66 7.55
CA LYS A 73 -16.14 -12.23 7.57
C LYS A 73 -14.65 -11.99 7.55
N ALA A 74 -13.88 -12.71 8.36
CA ALA A 74 -12.42 -12.60 8.37
C ALA A 74 -11.78 -13.00 7.03
N ALA A 75 -12.31 -14.03 6.36
CA ALA A 75 -11.86 -14.44 5.03
C ALA A 75 -12.19 -13.39 3.96
N GLU A 76 -13.37 -12.79 4.02
CA GLU A 76 -13.81 -11.72 3.12
C GLU A 76 -12.97 -10.45 3.30
N GLU A 77 -12.77 -10.00 4.53
CA GLU A 77 -11.89 -8.85 4.85
C GLU A 77 -10.46 -9.08 4.37
N LYS A 78 -9.93 -10.30 4.56
CA LYS A 78 -8.59 -10.66 4.06
C LYS A 78 -8.52 -10.60 2.53
N ARG A 79 -9.55 -11.10 1.83
CA ARG A 79 -9.62 -11.05 0.36
C ARG A 79 -9.67 -9.61 -0.13
N GLU A 80 -10.57 -8.79 0.42
CA GLU A 80 -10.69 -7.37 0.05
C GLU A 80 -9.40 -6.60 0.30
N ARG A 81 -8.71 -6.87 1.43
CA ARG A 81 -7.41 -6.28 1.72
C ARG A 81 -6.38 -6.65 0.65
N LEU A 82 -6.28 -7.93 0.27
CA LEU A 82 -5.33 -8.37 -0.76
C LEU A 82 -5.64 -7.74 -2.13
N GLU A 83 -6.90 -7.67 -2.53
CA GLU A 83 -7.31 -7.02 -3.78
C GLU A 83 -6.99 -5.52 -3.76
N ARG A 84 -7.16 -4.84 -2.62
CA ARG A 84 -6.79 -3.44 -2.45
C ARG A 84 -5.28 -3.22 -2.57
N ILE A 85 -4.48 -4.07 -1.92
CA ILE A 85 -3.00 -4.04 -2.03
C ILE A 85 -2.56 -4.25 -3.48
N GLN A 86 -3.12 -5.23 -4.18
CA GLN A 86 -2.79 -5.50 -5.58
C GLN A 86 -3.13 -4.30 -6.48
N ARG A 87 -4.31 -3.69 -6.31
CA ARG A 87 -4.67 -2.47 -7.04
C ARG A 87 -3.70 -1.32 -6.74
N ARG A 88 -3.32 -1.12 -5.47
CA ARG A 88 -2.34 -0.09 -5.10
C ARG A 88 -0.96 -0.37 -5.70
N LYS A 89 -0.49 -1.62 -5.70
CA LYS A 89 0.77 -1.99 -6.38
C LYS A 89 0.71 -1.67 -7.87
N ALA A 90 -0.37 -2.02 -8.55
CA ALA A 90 -0.53 -1.75 -9.98
C ALA A 90 -0.52 -0.26 -10.32
N HIS A 91 -1.05 0.61 -9.47
CA HIS A 91 -1.04 2.06 -9.68
C HIS A 91 0.24 2.73 -9.18
N GLY A 92 0.80 2.23 -8.07
CA GLY A 92 1.94 2.82 -7.38
C GLY A 92 3.30 2.41 -7.95
N LEU A 93 3.41 1.22 -8.54
CA LEU A 93 4.64 0.71 -9.15
C LEU A 93 4.48 0.65 -10.66
N GLN A 94 4.89 1.71 -11.35
CA GLN A 94 4.66 1.83 -12.81
C GLN A 94 5.55 0.93 -13.65
N ASP A 95 6.68 0.44 -13.12
CA ASP A 95 7.56 -0.52 -13.77
C ASP A 95 7.38 -1.91 -13.13
N ARG A 96 7.09 -2.93 -13.95
CA ARG A 96 6.92 -4.32 -13.49
C ARG A 96 8.15 -4.87 -12.75
N ARG A 97 9.35 -4.40 -13.09
CA ARG A 97 10.60 -4.80 -12.40
C ARG A 97 10.60 -4.41 -10.91
N LEU A 98 9.82 -3.39 -10.54
CA LEU A 98 9.70 -2.96 -9.14
C LEU A 98 8.88 -3.93 -8.29
N TYR A 99 8.07 -4.80 -8.89
CA TYR A 99 7.30 -5.82 -8.14
C TYR A 99 8.21 -6.83 -7.44
N ASP A 100 9.38 -7.11 -8.02
CA ASP A 100 10.38 -8.03 -7.48
C ASP A 100 11.34 -7.36 -6.49
N CYS A 101 11.27 -6.03 -6.34
CA CYS A 101 12.06 -5.29 -5.37
C CYS A 101 11.47 -5.45 -3.97
N THR A 102 11.76 -6.56 -3.33
CA THR A 102 11.33 -6.88 -1.96
C THR A 102 12.52 -7.18 -1.07
N PHE A 103 12.36 -7.00 0.24
CA PHE A 103 13.42 -7.35 1.20
C PHE A 103 13.72 -8.87 1.24
N ALA A 104 12.80 -9.70 0.75
CA ALA A 104 13.04 -11.14 0.61
C ALA A 104 13.96 -11.48 -0.56
N ASN A 105 13.97 -10.63 -1.60
CA ASN A 105 14.81 -10.78 -2.79
C ASN A 105 16.14 -10.01 -2.67
N ASP A 106 16.46 -9.48 -1.49
CA ASP A 106 17.75 -8.81 -1.25
C ASP A 106 18.88 -9.84 -1.28
N ASN A 107 19.93 -9.52 -2.03
CA ASN A 107 21.12 -10.38 -2.16
C ASN A 107 22.05 -10.35 -0.94
N GLY A 108 21.74 -9.55 0.07
CA GLY A 108 22.51 -9.43 1.31
C GLY A 108 23.87 -8.72 1.20
N LYS A 109 24.19 -8.13 0.04
CA LYS A 109 25.51 -7.47 -0.16
C LYS A 109 25.65 -6.12 0.57
N THR A 110 24.52 -5.50 0.91
CA THR A 110 24.50 -4.21 1.61
C THR A 110 23.67 -4.25 2.90
N PRO A 111 23.98 -5.13 3.87
CA PRO A 111 23.11 -5.37 5.02
C PRO A 111 22.84 -4.13 5.86
N GLY A 112 23.79 -3.21 5.96
CA GLY A 112 23.61 -1.95 6.68
C GLY A 112 22.63 -0.99 6.01
N LEU A 113 22.59 -0.95 4.67
CA LEU A 113 21.62 -0.15 3.92
C LEU A 113 20.22 -0.79 3.98
N THR A 114 20.16 -2.11 3.85
CA THR A 114 18.91 -2.88 4.00
C THR A 114 18.32 -2.70 5.39
N ALA A 115 19.14 -2.74 6.45
CA ALA A 115 18.68 -2.48 7.82
C ALA A 115 18.10 -1.07 7.99
N LYS A 116 18.73 -0.04 7.41
CA LYS A 116 18.20 1.34 7.42
C LYS A 116 16.86 1.43 6.68
N ALA A 117 16.73 0.78 5.52
CA ALA A 117 15.48 0.76 4.75
C ALA A 117 14.34 0.05 5.50
N LYS A 118 14.62 -1.11 6.14
CA LYS A 118 13.64 -1.81 6.99
C LYS A 118 13.21 -0.93 8.17
N ARG A 119 14.17 -0.31 8.86
CA ARG A 119 13.87 0.58 9.98
C ARG A 119 13.02 1.78 9.56
N TYR A 120 13.22 2.34 8.37
CA TYR A 120 12.36 3.40 7.83
C TYR A 120 10.91 2.95 7.67
N VAL A 121 10.71 1.73 7.15
CA VAL A 121 9.37 1.11 7.02
C VAL A 121 8.74 0.82 8.38
N GLU A 122 9.50 0.31 9.33
CA GLU A 122 9.04 0.03 10.70
C GLU A 122 8.58 1.29 11.45
N HIS A 123 9.23 2.43 11.16
CA HIS A 123 8.92 3.73 11.78
C HIS A 123 8.19 4.68 10.83
N TRP A 124 7.46 4.13 9.86
CA TRP A 124 6.79 4.92 8.82
C TRP A 124 5.86 6.01 9.36
N GLU A 125 5.05 5.69 10.36
CA GLU A 125 4.10 6.65 10.95
C GLU A 125 4.81 7.88 11.52
N ASP A 126 5.96 7.68 12.16
CA ASP A 126 6.79 8.77 12.67
C ASP A 126 7.45 9.57 11.54
N ALA A 127 7.96 8.89 10.53
CA ALA A 127 8.55 9.52 9.35
C ALA A 127 7.51 10.36 8.60
N ALA A 128 6.32 9.83 8.40
CA ALA A 128 5.20 10.52 7.75
C ALA A 128 4.77 11.77 8.53
N ARG A 129 4.59 11.65 9.85
CA ARG A 129 4.20 12.77 10.73
C ARG A 129 5.23 13.90 10.75
N LYS A 130 6.53 13.55 10.70
CA LYS A 130 7.64 14.49 10.73
C LYS A 130 8.09 14.96 9.36
N ASN A 131 7.46 14.50 8.28
CA ASN A 131 7.85 14.76 6.90
C ASN A 131 9.32 14.37 6.61
N ILE A 132 9.78 13.22 7.11
CA ILE A 132 11.14 12.76 6.90
C ILE A 132 11.20 11.90 5.64
N GLY A 133 11.83 12.42 4.60
CA GLY A 133 12.16 11.69 3.37
C GLY A 133 13.58 11.11 3.39
N LEU A 134 13.96 10.44 2.29
CA LEU A 134 15.30 9.88 2.10
C LEU A 134 15.89 10.32 0.75
N LEU A 135 17.17 10.69 0.75
CA LEU A 135 17.94 10.91 -0.45
C LEU A 135 18.98 9.78 -0.59
N LEU A 136 18.70 8.85 -1.50
CA LEU A 136 19.57 7.71 -1.78
C LEU A 136 20.52 8.11 -2.92
N PHE A 137 21.78 8.42 -2.59
CA PHE A 137 22.75 8.94 -3.53
C PHE A 137 24.03 8.10 -3.61
N GLY A 138 24.78 8.19 -4.71
CA GLY A 138 26.04 7.48 -4.92
C GLY A 138 26.12 6.77 -6.27
N ASP A 139 27.11 5.88 -6.43
CA ASP A 139 27.48 5.31 -7.72
C ASP A 139 26.39 4.49 -8.41
N VAL A 140 26.52 4.37 -9.74
CA VAL A 140 25.60 3.61 -10.58
C VAL A 140 25.67 2.12 -10.21
N GLY A 141 24.49 1.49 -10.13
CA GLY A 141 24.40 0.03 -9.92
C GLY A 141 24.56 -0.45 -8.48
N THR A 142 24.62 0.46 -7.51
CA THR A 142 24.81 0.14 -6.06
C THR A 142 23.53 -0.25 -5.33
N GLY A 143 22.38 -0.36 -6.02
CA GLY A 143 21.13 -0.86 -5.44
C GLY A 143 20.16 0.20 -4.93
N LYS A 144 20.36 1.51 -5.20
CA LYS A 144 19.48 2.61 -4.77
C LYS A 144 18.01 2.38 -5.15
N SER A 145 17.73 2.20 -6.45
CA SER A 145 16.37 1.97 -6.95
C SER A 145 15.77 0.66 -6.41
N PHE A 146 16.59 -0.37 -6.21
CA PHE A 146 16.15 -1.62 -5.61
C PHE A 146 15.66 -1.42 -4.18
N LEU A 147 16.44 -0.78 -3.31
CA LEU A 147 16.03 -0.51 -1.93
C LEU A 147 14.88 0.50 -1.83
N ALA A 148 14.81 1.49 -2.72
CA ALA A 148 13.64 2.36 -2.83
C ALA A 148 12.38 1.55 -3.18
N GLY A 149 12.48 0.59 -4.12
CA GLY A 149 11.42 -0.35 -4.45
C GLY A 149 11.04 -1.29 -3.30
N CYS A 150 12.02 -1.76 -2.50
CA CYS A 150 11.76 -2.54 -1.29
C CYS A 150 10.91 -1.76 -0.27
N ILE A 151 11.25 -0.49 -0.04
CA ILE A 151 10.47 0.41 0.83
C ILE A 151 9.05 0.57 0.28
N ALA A 152 8.92 0.84 -1.04
CA ALA A 152 7.63 0.99 -1.70
C ALA A 152 6.74 -0.25 -1.53
N ASN A 153 7.27 -1.44 -1.84
CA ASN A 153 6.52 -2.69 -1.70
C ASN A 153 6.09 -2.95 -0.27
N ALA A 154 7.00 -2.79 0.69
CA ALA A 154 6.71 -3.04 2.10
C ALA A 154 5.63 -2.10 2.65
N LEU A 155 5.64 -0.83 2.28
CA LEU A 155 4.61 0.13 2.67
C LEU A 155 3.27 -0.13 1.98
N LEU A 156 3.27 -0.51 0.69
CA LEU A 156 2.06 -0.92 -0.03
C LEU A 156 1.40 -2.15 0.61
N GLU A 157 2.19 -3.11 1.14
CA GLU A 157 1.71 -4.26 1.91
C GLU A 157 1.10 -3.88 3.27
N GLN A 158 1.52 -2.75 3.83
CA GLN A 158 0.91 -2.13 5.01
C GLN A 158 -0.30 -1.25 4.67
N ASP A 159 -0.77 -1.28 3.42
CA ASP A 159 -1.90 -0.48 2.92
C ASP A 159 -1.62 1.04 2.85
N VAL A 160 -0.34 1.45 2.84
CA VAL A 160 0.07 2.84 2.65
C VAL A 160 0.07 3.19 1.16
N PRO A 161 -0.55 4.29 0.72
CA PRO A 161 -0.49 4.76 -0.66
C PRO A 161 0.93 5.23 -1.04
N VAL A 162 1.61 4.50 -1.91
CA VAL A 162 2.94 4.84 -2.44
C VAL A 162 2.89 4.97 -3.95
N LEU A 163 3.55 5.98 -4.49
CA LEU A 163 3.87 6.09 -5.92
C LEU A 163 5.38 6.09 -6.10
N MET A 164 5.89 5.17 -6.90
CA MET A 164 7.27 5.17 -7.38
C MET A 164 7.29 5.39 -8.89
N THR A 165 7.94 6.47 -9.31
CA THR A 165 8.02 6.92 -10.70
C THR A 165 9.37 7.61 -10.94
N ASN A 166 9.61 8.14 -12.13
CA ASN A 166 10.79 8.92 -12.47
C ASN A 166 10.43 10.19 -13.23
N PHE A 167 11.36 11.14 -13.29
CA PHE A 167 11.12 12.42 -13.97
C PHE A 167 10.79 12.28 -15.46
N PRO A 168 11.46 11.44 -16.26
CA PRO A 168 11.07 11.23 -17.66
C PRO A 168 9.61 10.82 -17.83
N THR A 169 9.10 9.94 -16.98
CA THR A 169 7.69 9.51 -17.01
C THR A 169 6.74 10.67 -16.65
N ILE A 170 7.08 11.44 -15.62
CA ILE A 170 6.32 12.62 -15.20
C ILE A 170 6.31 13.67 -16.32
N LEU A 171 7.48 13.99 -16.90
CA LEU A 171 7.63 14.99 -17.95
C LEU A 171 6.82 14.61 -19.19
N ASN A 172 6.88 13.35 -19.62
CA ASN A 172 6.10 12.86 -20.75
C ASN A 172 4.59 13.03 -20.51
N ARG A 173 4.13 12.82 -19.29
CA ARG A 173 2.72 13.04 -18.93
C ARG A 173 2.34 14.52 -18.93
N ILE A 174 3.18 15.38 -18.35
CA ILE A 174 2.91 16.81 -18.26
C ILE A 174 2.92 17.48 -19.64
N THR A 175 3.79 17.04 -20.56
CA THR A 175 3.93 17.66 -21.89
C THR A 175 2.63 17.66 -22.71
N GLY A 176 1.72 16.71 -22.45
CA GLY A 176 0.41 16.64 -23.09
C GLY A 176 -0.73 17.36 -22.36
N LEU A 177 -0.44 17.98 -21.20
CA LEU A 177 -1.47 18.60 -20.35
C LEU A 177 -1.38 20.12 -20.37
N PHE A 178 -2.54 20.78 -20.39
CA PHE A 178 -2.65 22.25 -20.40
C PHE A 178 -3.54 22.74 -19.23
N GLY A 179 -3.25 23.95 -18.75
CA GLY A 179 -4.10 24.66 -17.79
C GLY A 179 -4.39 23.86 -16.51
N SER A 180 -5.68 23.64 -16.23
CA SER A 180 -6.17 22.93 -15.04
C SER A 180 -5.69 21.49 -14.96
N ASP A 181 -5.63 20.77 -16.09
CA ASP A 181 -5.26 19.35 -16.12
C ASP A 181 -3.85 19.10 -15.59
N ARG A 182 -2.94 20.06 -15.83
CA ARG A 182 -1.57 20.01 -15.30
C ARG A 182 -1.55 20.22 -13.79
N ALA A 183 -2.34 21.16 -13.29
CA ALA A 183 -2.46 21.40 -11.85
C ALA A 183 -3.07 20.17 -11.15
N ASP A 184 -4.09 19.55 -11.73
CA ASP A 184 -4.74 18.34 -11.22
C ASP A 184 -3.79 17.14 -11.24
N PHE A 185 -2.95 17.02 -12.27
CA PHE A 185 -1.91 15.99 -12.30
C PHE A 185 -0.90 16.18 -11.18
N LEU A 186 -0.37 17.38 -10.98
CA LEU A 186 0.56 17.67 -9.87
C LEU A 186 -0.10 17.41 -8.51
N ALA A 187 -1.36 17.79 -8.35
CA ALA A 187 -2.13 17.51 -7.15
C ALA A 187 -2.32 15.98 -6.94
N SER A 188 -2.51 15.21 -8.02
CA SER A 188 -2.65 13.76 -7.94
C SER A 188 -1.40 13.05 -7.42
N LEU A 189 -0.20 13.58 -7.66
CA LEU A 189 1.05 13.07 -7.07
C LEU A 189 1.06 13.21 -5.55
N ASN A 190 0.39 14.23 -5.03
CA ASN A 190 0.28 14.47 -3.59
C ASN A 190 -0.85 13.68 -2.91
N ALA A 191 -1.67 12.94 -3.67
CA ALA A 191 -2.63 12.00 -3.12
C ALA A 191 -1.94 10.81 -2.42
N TYR A 192 -0.73 10.46 -2.87
CA TYR A 192 0.08 9.40 -2.26
C TYR A 192 0.74 9.88 -0.97
N ASP A 193 0.79 9.00 0.04
CA ASP A 193 1.44 9.33 1.31
C ASP A 193 2.96 9.34 1.18
N LEU A 194 3.53 8.44 0.36
CA LEU A 194 4.93 8.47 -0.05
C LEU A 194 5.05 8.64 -1.55
N LEU A 195 5.86 9.60 -1.99
CA LEU A 195 6.32 9.73 -3.38
C LEU A 195 7.78 9.32 -3.47
N ILE A 196 8.12 8.46 -4.43
CA ILE A 196 9.49 8.04 -4.73
C ILE A 196 9.81 8.48 -6.15
N LEU A 197 10.84 9.32 -6.29
CA LEU A 197 11.34 9.83 -7.56
C LEU A 197 12.68 9.18 -7.84
N ASP A 198 12.69 8.25 -8.78
CA ASP A 198 13.87 7.50 -9.16
C ASP A 198 14.69 8.26 -10.21
N ASP A 199 16.02 8.22 -10.09
CA ASP A 199 17.00 8.72 -11.04
C ASP A 199 16.93 10.25 -11.29
N LEU A 200 16.98 11.07 -10.21
CA LEU A 200 17.16 12.52 -10.32
C LEU A 200 18.51 12.82 -11.01
N GLY A 201 18.50 13.72 -12.00
CA GLY A 201 19.65 14.07 -12.82
C GLY A 201 19.70 13.28 -14.14
N ALA A 202 18.76 12.38 -14.41
CA ALA A 202 18.60 11.69 -15.69
C ALA A 202 17.66 12.45 -16.66
N GLU A 203 17.02 13.52 -16.21
CA GLU A 203 16.16 14.39 -17.02
C GLU A 203 16.97 15.18 -18.05
N ARG A 204 16.33 15.50 -19.16
CA ARG A 204 16.97 16.36 -20.19
C ARG A 204 17.20 17.75 -19.60
N GLY A 205 18.43 18.26 -19.70
CA GLY A 205 18.85 19.58 -19.20
C GLY A 205 18.24 20.77 -19.94
N THR A 206 16.94 20.71 -20.25
CA THR A 206 16.20 21.85 -20.83
C THR A 206 15.58 22.68 -19.73
N GLU A 207 15.50 24.01 -19.92
CA GLU A 207 14.83 24.91 -18.96
C GLU A 207 13.42 24.45 -18.62
N TYR A 208 12.67 24.00 -19.64
CA TYR A 208 11.33 23.45 -19.44
C TYR A 208 11.32 22.23 -18.53
N ALA A 209 12.25 21.28 -18.73
CA ALA A 209 12.32 20.09 -17.87
C ALA A 209 12.63 20.45 -16.42
N LEU A 210 13.58 21.35 -16.20
CA LEU A 210 13.96 21.83 -14.86
C LEU A 210 12.78 22.55 -14.17
N GLU A 211 12.02 23.35 -14.92
CA GLU A 211 10.83 24.02 -14.40
C GLU A 211 9.77 23.00 -13.93
N GLN A 212 9.59 21.89 -14.68
CA GLN A 212 8.66 20.82 -14.30
C GLN A 212 9.16 20.04 -13.09
N VAL A 213 10.45 19.70 -13.06
CA VAL A 213 11.09 19.06 -11.89
C VAL A 213 10.88 19.92 -10.65
N PHE A 214 11.17 21.22 -10.76
CA PHE A 214 10.94 22.17 -9.68
C PHE A 214 9.47 22.17 -9.23
N ALA A 215 8.51 22.22 -10.17
CA ALA A 215 7.09 22.23 -9.85
C ALA A 215 6.65 20.96 -9.06
N VAL A 216 7.16 19.78 -9.42
CA VAL A 216 6.88 18.52 -8.72
C VAL A 216 7.46 18.53 -7.30
N ILE A 217 8.74 18.92 -7.17
CA ILE A 217 9.42 18.96 -5.88
C ILE A 217 8.80 20.02 -4.96
N ASP A 218 8.49 21.22 -5.49
CA ASP A 218 7.86 22.30 -4.72
C ASP A 218 6.43 21.92 -4.26
N ALA A 219 5.64 21.29 -5.13
CA ALA A 219 4.32 20.79 -4.76
C ALA A 219 4.40 19.74 -3.64
N ARG A 220 5.39 18.83 -3.71
CA ARG A 220 5.61 17.83 -2.68
C ARG A 220 6.10 18.45 -1.37
N TYR A 221 7.04 19.37 -1.42
CA TYR A 221 7.53 20.11 -0.28
C TYR A 221 6.39 20.83 0.47
N ARG A 222 5.53 21.55 -0.26
CA ARG A 222 4.36 22.24 0.33
C ARG A 222 3.32 21.29 0.91
N SER A 223 3.19 20.09 0.37
CA SER A 223 2.24 19.09 0.86
C SER A 223 2.61 18.52 2.23
N ARG A 224 3.84 18.73 2.70
CA ARG A 224 4.41 18.16 3.92
C ARG A 224 4.26 16.65 4.01
N LYS A 225 4.44 15.98 2.88
CA LYS A 225 4.43 14.52 2.79
C LYS A 225 5.81 14.00 2.39
N PRO A 226 6.28 12.89 2.98
CA PRO A 226 7.61 12.34 2.73
C PRO A 226 7.91 12.10 1.25
N LEU A 227 9.16 12.34 0.87
CA LEU A 227 9.72 12.14 -0.46
C LEU A 227 10.95 11.24 -0.36
N ILE A 228 11.06 10.24 -1.22
CA ILE A 228 12.31 9.52 -1.45
C ILE A 228 12.82 9.89 -2.82
N VAL A 229 14.10 10.26 -2.91
CA VAL A 229 14.76 10.56 -4.18
C VAL A 229 15.97 9.64 -4.32
N THR A 230 16.16 9.03 -5.49
CA THR A 230 17.41 8.37 -5.83
C THR A 230 18.17 9.20 -6.85
N THR A 231 19.49 9.22 -6.77
CA THR A 231 20.34 9.97 -7.71
C THR A 231 21.75 9.39 -7.80
N ASN A 232 22.38 9.58 -8.94
CA ASN A 232 23.80 9.31 -9.14
C ASN A 232 24.68 10.56 -8.90
N LEU A 233 24.08 11.70 -8.62
CA LEU A 233 24.81 12.91 -8.26
C LEU A 233 25.50 12.75 -6.90
N THR A 234 26.64 13.38 -6.73
CA THR A 234 27.32 13.41 -5.46
C THR A 234 26.63 14.37 -4.49
N LEU A 235 26.82 14.18 -3.20
CA LEU A 235 26.29 15.11 -2.20
C LEU A 235 26.90 16.51 -2.35
N ASP A 236 28.13 16.59 -2.83
CA ASP A 236 28.81 17.86 -3.11
C ASP A 236 28.13 18.60 -4.27
N THR A 237 27.85 17.92 -5.39
CA THR A 237 27.08 18.49 -6.52
C THR A 237 25.70 19.01 -6.08
N LEU A 238 25.03 18.28 -5.19
CA LEU A 238 23.71 18.69 -4.68
C LEU A 238 23.79 19.91 -3.75
N LYS A 239 24.89 20.07 -3.03
CA LYS A 239 25.11 21.21 -2.13
C LYS A 239 25.66 22.46 -2.84
N HIS A 240 26.37 22.26 -3.95
CA HIS A 240 27.04 23.32 -4.70
C HIS A 240 26.68 23.25 -6.18
N PRO A 241 25.39 23.44 -6.53
CA PRO A 241 24.95 23.42 -7.92
C PRO A 241 25.48 24.63 -8.71
N ASP A 242 25.71 24.41 -10.01
CA ASP A 242 26.27 25.44 -10.90
C ASP A 242 25.31 26.57 -11.25
N ASP A 243 24.00 26.35 -11.09
CA ASP A 243 22.97 27.32 -11.44
C ASP A 243 21.83 27.41 -10.42
N LEU A 244 21.06 28.51 -10.51
CA LEU A 244 19.97 28.82 -9.59
C LEU A 244 18.78 27.85 -9.72
N ALA A 245 18.54 27.28 -10.90
CA ALA A 245 17.41 26.38 -11.12
C ALA A 245 17.63 25.06 -10.35
N HIS A 246 18.81 24.47 -10.48
CA HIS A 246 19.20 23.30 -9.70
C HIS A 246 19.29 23.61 -8.20
N ALA A 247 19.82 24.78 -7.83
CA ALA A 247 19.89 25.19 -6.42
C ALA A 247 18.53 25.15 -5.73
N ARG A 248 17.49 25.67 -6.38
CA ARG A 248 16.11 25.65 -5.84
C ARG A 248 15.54 24.25 -5.67
N ILE A 249 15.87 23.34 -6.58
CA ILE A 249 15.41 21.94 -6.53
C ILE A 249 16.11 21.20 -5.39
N TYR A 250 17.46 21.28 -5.37
CA TYR A 250 18.28 20.51 -4.45
C TYR A 250 18.14 20.98 -2.99
N ASP A 251 17.99 22.28 -2.78
CA ASP A 251 17.76 22.86 -1.46
C ASP A 251 16.52 22.27 -0.79
N ARG A 252 15.39 22.20 -1.51
CA ARG A 252 14.16 21.59 -1.01
C ARG A 252 14.32 20.10 -0.71
N ILE A 253 15.02 19.37 -1.58
CA ILE A 253 15.28 17.94 -1.37
C ILE A 253 16.13 17.73 -0.13
N LEU A 254 17.22 18.50 0.01
CA LEU A 254 18.14 18.38 1.14
C LEU A 254 17.49 18.78 2.48
N GLU A 255 16.50 19.67 2.46
CA GLU A 255 15.76 20.05 3.67
C GLU A 255 14.87 18.92 4.19
N ILE A 256 14.17 18.18 3.30
CA ILE A 256 13.18 17.18 3.72
C ILE A 256 13.67 15.74 3.60
N CYS A 257 14.81 15.47 2.96
CA CYS A 257 15.34 14.14 2.71
C CYS A 257 16.68 13.92 3.43
N ALA A 258 16.73 12.94 4.32
CA ALA A 258 17.97 12.52 4.97
C ALA A 258 18.88 11.80 3.95
N PRO A 259 20.14 12.23 3.75
CA PRO A 259 21.04 11.64 2.79
C PRO A 259 21.58 10.27 3.26
N ILE A 260 21.53 9.28 2.38
CA ILE A 260 22.08 7.94 2.58
C ILE A 260 22.99 7.62 1.40
N LEU A 261 24.29 7.44 1.69
CA LEU A 261 25.29 7.10 0.68
C LEU A 261 25.20 5.61 0.31
N PHE A 262 25.13 5.34 -0.99
CA PHE A 262 25.25 4.04 -1.62
C PHE A 262 26.59 3.95 -2.33
N GLY A 263 27.57 3.39 -1.66
CA GLY A 263 28.89 3.10 -2.23
C GLY A 263 29.09 1.60 -2.38
N GLY A 264 30.12 1.19 -3.13
CA GLY A 264 30.51 -0.19 -3.31
C GLY A 264 30.47 -0.67 -4.76
N GLU A 265 30.50 -1.98 -4.96
CA GLU A 265 30.54 -2.59 -6.27
C GLU A 265 29.23 -2.42 -7.05
N ASN A 266 29.37 -2.36 -8.39
CA ASN A 266 28.22 -2.33 -9.28
C ASN A 266 27.56 -3.71 -9.36
N LEU A 267 26.46 -3.90 -8.66
CA LEU A 267 25.69 -5.16 -8.59
C LEU A 267 25.14 -5.63 -9.94
N ARG A 268 25.02 -4.72 -10.93
CA ARG A 268 24.55 -5.06 -12.28
C ARG A 268 25.58 -5.86 -13.08
N VAL A 269 26.87 -5.74 -12.79
CA VAL A 269 27.94 -6.48 -13.48
C VAL A 269 27.81 -7.98 -13.26
N GLU A 270 27.52 -8.39 -12.04
CA GLU A 270 27.31 -9.79 -11.69
C GLU A 270 26.11 -10.38 -12.43
N LYS A 271 24.97 -9.70 -12.36
CA LYS A 271 23.75 -10.12 -13.08
C LYS A 271 23.96 -10.18 -14.60
N ALA A 272 24.75 -9.27 -15.16
CA ALA A 272 25.11 -9.30 -16.57
C ALA A 272 25.99 -10.52 -16.91
N ASN A 273 26.90 -10.92 -16.03
CA ASN A 273 27.72 -12.12 -16.21
C ASN A 273 26.89 -13.41 -16.10
N GLU A 274 25.96 -13.49 -15.15
CA GLU A 274 25.00 -14.59 -15.06
C GLU A 274 24.17 -14.73 -16.33
N THR A 275 23.64 -13.60 -16.85
CA THR A 275 22.88 -13.57 -18.11
C THR A 275 23.73 -14.02 -19.30
N LYS A 276 25.00 -13.57 -19.40
CA LYS A 276 25.92 -14.00 -20.45
C LYS A 276 26.20 -15.50 -20.37
N THR A 277 26.40 -16.04 -19.17
CA THR A 277 26.61 -17.48 -18.95
C THR A 277 25.39 -18.29 -19.34
N ALA A 278 24.20 -17.86 -18.92
CA ALA A 278 22.95 -18.51 -19.31
C ALA A 278 22.71 -18.45 -20.83
N ALA A 279 22.98 -17.29 -21.46
CA ALA A 279 22.87 -17.14 -22.89
C ALA A 279 23.86 -18.04 -23.64
N ARG A 280 25.10 -18.16 -23.14
CA ARG A 280 26.10 -19.06 -23.72
C ARG A 280 25.63 -20.51 -23.71
N ASN A 281 25.11 -20.98 -22.58
CA ASN A 281 24.59 -22.34 -22.43
C ASN A 281 23.36 -22.60 -23.32
N LEU A 282 22.54 -21.59 -23.56
CA LEU A 282 21.35 -21.70 -24.42
C LEU A 282 21.71 -21.69 -25.90
N LEU A 283 22.71 -20.89 -26.31
CA LEU A 283 23.02 -20.62 -27.73
C LEU A 283 24.09 -21.54 -28.29
N LEU A 284 24.92 -22.17 -27.46
CA LEU A 284 25.94 -23.11 -27.92
C LEU A 284 25.41 -24.55 -27.82
N PRO A 285 25.58 -25.38 -28.86
CA PRO A 285 25.21 -26.79 -28.77
C PRO A 285 26.05 -27.52 -27.73
N ASP A 286 25.46 -28.54 -27.09
CA ASP A 286 26.06 -29.37 -26.01
C ASP A 286 27.41 -30.05 -26.32
N ASN A 287 27.95 -29.90 -27.52
CA ASN A 287 29.16 -30.57 -28.02
C ASN A 287 30.34 -29.65 -28.34
N ALA A 288 30.44 -28.45 -27.74
CA ALA A 288 31.60 -27.59 -27.85
C ALA A 288 32.40 -27.60 -26.53
N ALA A 289 32.95 -28.77 -26.15
CA ALA A 289 33.96 -28.91 -25.09
C ALA A 289 35.33 -29.05 -25.76
#